data_14e556ed4d9cbc62fdf4da5f8d93e529
#
_entry.id   14e556ed4d9cbc62fdf4da5f8d93e529
#
_cell.length_a   1.000
_cell.length_b   1.000
_cell.length_c   1.000
_cell.angle_alpha   90.00
_cell.angle_beta   90.00
_cell.angle_gamma   90.00
#
_symmetry.space_group_name_H-M   'P 1'
#
loop_
_entity.id
_entity.type
_entity.pdbx_description
1 polymer ?
#
loop_
_entity_poly.entity_id
_entity_poly.type
_entity_poly.pdbx_seq_one_letter_code
_entity_poly.pdbx_strand_id
1 'polypeptide(L)'
;MKSSAKKIELASVDDLFSTEEGRQDAKLEKIQEIPLSELHPFKNHPFKVKDDEAMMETADSIKQYGVLVPAIARPDPEGGYELVAGHRRHRASELAGKETMPVIVRNLDDDAATIIMVDSNLQRESLLPSERAFAYKMKLDAMKRQAGRPSKENVSQVGTQKRSDQLLAEQVGQSRNQIQRYIRLTELIPELMDMVDEKKIALNPAYELSFLKKEEQVDLLDAMDSEQATPSLSQAQRLKKYSQEGHLTLDMMRVIMGEEKKSDLDKITFTSDTLRKYFPRSYTPARMQETIIKLLEQWQKKRQRDQER
;
A
#
# COMPACT_ATOMS: atom_id res chain seq x y z
N MET A 1 -46.23 25.23 -35.69
CA MET A 1 -46.25 23.86 -35.16
C MET A 1 -45.14 23.07 -35.88
N LYS A 2 -43.97 22.83 -35.24
CA LYS A 2 -42.88 22.00 -35.79
C LYS A 2 -42.98 20.67 -35.07
N SER A 3 -43.32 19.64 -35.88
CA SER A 3 -43.37 18.23 -35.44
C SER A 3 -41.95 17.73 -35.15
N SER A 4 -41.71 17.34 -33.90
CA SER A 4 -40.48 16.67 -33.50
C SER A 4 -40.64 15.19 -33.83
N ALA A 5 -40.03 14.74 -34.95
CA ALA A 5 -39.94 13.31 -35.25
C ALA A 5 -38.95 12.67 -34.29
N LYS A 6 -39.43 11.80 -33.39
CA LYS A 6 -38.57 10.88 -32.61
C LYS A 6 -37.85 9.95 -33.58
N LYS A 7 -36.51 10.02 -33.60
CA LYS A 7 -35.67 9.02 -34.18
C LYS A 7 -35.93 7.67 -33.53
N ILE A 8 -36.57 6.75 -34.21
CA ILE A 8 -36.69 5.35 -33.80
C ILE A 8 -35.35 4.73 -34.17
N GLU A 9 -34.51 4.42 -33.19
CA GLU A 9 -33.36 3.54 -33.37
C GLU A 9 -33.90 2.15 -33.66
N LEU A 10 -33.70 1.66 -34.88
CA LEU A 10 -34.01 0.29 -35.25
C LEU A 10 -33.01 -0.63 -34.54
N ALA A 11 -33.52 -1.57 -33.72
CA ALA A 11 -32.72 -2.65 -33.15
C ALA A 11 -31.99 -3.40 -34.30
N SER A 12 -30.75 -3.83 -34.00
CA SER A 12 -29.97 -4.58 -35.00
C SER A 12 -30.71 -5.89 -35.37
N VAL A 13 -30.54 -6.37 -36.62
CA VAL A 13 -31.18 -7.61 -37.08
C VAL A 13 -30.81 -8.78 -36.18
N ASP A 14 -29.60 -8.79 -35.55
CA ASP A 14 -29.15 -9.82 -34.63
C ASP A 14 -29.94 -9.80 -33.29
N ASP A 15 -30.45 -8.64 -32.84
CA ASP A 15 -31.29 -8.52 -31.64
C ASP A 15 -32.70 -9.14 -31.82
N LEU A 16 -33.18 -9.27 -33.05
CA LEU A 16 -34.49 -9.83 -33.36
C LEU A 16 -34.51 -11.37 -33.42
N PHE A 17 -33.33 -12.00 -33.59
CA PHE A 17 -33.19 -13.45 -33.68
C PHE A 17 -32.49 -14.10 -32.48
N SER A 18 -32.04 -13.32 -31.50
CA SER A 18 -31.46 -13.87 -30.30
C SER A 18 -32.53 -14.27 -29.30
N THR A 19 -32.55 -15.55 -28.87
CA THR A 19 -33.38 -16.03 -27.80
C THR A 19 -32.97 -15.39 -26.46
N GLU A 20 -33.88 -15.34 -25.46
CA GLU A 20 -33.54 -14.83 -24.12
C GLU A 20 -32.39 -15.61 -23.48
N GLU A 21 -32.28 -16.92 -23.73
CA GLU A 21 -31.17 -17.77 -23.32
C GLU A 21 -29.85 -17.32 -24.01
N GLY A 22 -29.90 -17.05 -25.30
CA GLY A 22 -28.72 -16.53 -26.04
C GLY A 22 -28.26 -15.14 -25.56
N ARG A 23 -29.21 -14.28 -25.09
CA ARG A 23 -28.89 -12.99 -24.50
C ARG A 23 -28.31 -13.13 -23.07
N GLN A 24 -28.74 -14.14 -22.31
CA GLN A 24 -28.15 -14.47 -21.02
C GLN A 24 -26.76 -15.08 -21.18
N ASP A 25 -26.57 -15.99 -22.15
CA ASP A 25 -25.27 -16.57 -22.49
C ASP A 25 -24.25 -15.53 -23.02
N ALA A 26 -24.73 -14.53 -23.76
CA ALA A 26 -23.89 -13.42 -24.22
C ALA A 26 -23.46 -12.48 -23.07
N LYS A 27 -24.17 -12.50 -21.93
CA LYS A 27 -23.82 -11.76 -20.72
C LYS A 27 -22.89 -12.56 -19.78
N LEU A 28 -22.75 -13.88 -20.00
CA LEU A 28 -21.81 -14.69 -19.23
C LEU A 28 -20.40 -14.38 -19.67
N GLU A 29 -19.53 -14.17 -18.70
CA GLU A 29 -18.11 -13.95 -18.95
C GLU A 29 -17.47 -15.20 -19.54
N LYS A 30 -17.07 -15.12 -20.84
CA LYS A 30 -16.45 -16.24 -21.54
C LYS A 30 -14.95 -16.25 -21.28
N ILE A 31 -14.43 -17.41 -20.90
CA ILE A 31 -12.99 -17.66 -20.82
C ILE A 31 -12.48 -17.86 -22.27
N GLN A 32 -11.43 -17.12 -22.63
CA GLN A 32 -10.78 -17.20 -23.93
C GLN A 32 -9.32 -17.58 -23.75
N GLU A 33 -8.80 -18.45 -24.63
CA GLU A 33 -7.37 -18.73 -24.69
C GLU A 33 -6.70 -17.62 -25.52
N ILE A 34 -5.92 -16.78 -24.84
CA ILE A 34 -5.24 -15.64 -25.45
C ILE A 34 -3.74 -15.92 -25.50
N PRO A 35 -3.05 -15.66 -26.64
CA PRO A 35 -1.60 -15.73 -26.74
C PRO A 35 -0.93 -14.83 -25.71
N LEU A 36 0.12 -15.33 -25.03
CA LEU A 36 0.87 -14.54 -24.04
C LEU A 36 1.47 -13.27 -24.67
N SER A 37 1.83 -13.34 -25.97
CA SER A 37 2.36 -12.20 -26.71
C SER A 37 1.37 -11.06 -26.95
N GLU A 38 0.07 -11.31 -26.80
CA GLU A 38 -0.99 -10.30 -26.92
C GLU A 38 -1.41 -9.70 -25.57
N LEU A 39 -0.84 -10.22 -24.47
CA LEU A 39 -1.13 -9.74 -23.12
C LEU A 39 -0.05 -8.76 -22.67
N HIS A 40 -0.43 -7.49 -22.50
CA HIS A 40 0.46 -6.44 -22.03
C HIS A 40 0.30 -6.18 -20.55
N PRO A 41 1.37 -5.89 -19.80
CA PRO A 41 1.27 -5.57 -18.39
C PRO A 41 0.47 -4.28 -18.16
N PHE A 42 -0.26 -4.20 -17.05
CA PHE A 42 -1.01 -3.00 -16.66
C PHE A 42 -0.09 -1.78 -16.54
N LYS A 43 -0.50 -0.67 -17.12
CA LYS A 43 0.26 0.58 -17.10
C LYS A 43 0.46 1.07 -15.67
N ASN A 44 1.72 1.35 -15.29
CA ASN A 44 2.09 1.77 -13.94
C ASN A 44 1.70 0.77 -12.84
N HIS A 45 1.80 -0.53 -13.12
CA HIS A 45 1.51 -1.58 -12.15
C HIS A 45 2.41 -1.46 -10.90
N PRO A 46 1.88 -1.21 -9.70
CA PRO A 46 2.69 -0.93 -8.53
C PRO A 46 3.33 -2.17 -7.89
N PHE A 47 2.81 -3.36 -8.19
CA PHE A 47 3.23 -4.60 -7.56
C PHE A 47 4.35 -5.27 -8.36
N LYS A 48 5.47 -5.52 -7.69
CA LYS A 48 6.64 -6.15 -8.31
C LYS A 48 6.36 -7.63 -8.56
N VAL A 49 6.57 -8.09 -9.80
CA VAL A 49 6.57 -9.51 -10.16
C VAL A 49 8.02 -9.97 -10.08
N LYS A 50 8.32 -10.85 -9.12
CA LYS A 50 9.66 -11.39 -8.90
C LYS A 50 9.70 -12.86 -9.30
N ASP A 51 10.80 -13.28 -9.92
CA ASP A 51 11.09 -14.68 -10.23
C ASP A 51 11.73 -15.32 -8.99
N ASP A 52 10.94 -15.47 -7.92
CA ASP A 52 11.28 -16.11 -6.66
C ASP A 52 10.92 -17.61 -6.67
N GLU A 53 11.28 -18.34 -5.61
CA GLU A 53 10.98 -19.77 -5.47
C GLU A 53 9.49 -20.07 -5.61
N ALA A 54 8.62 -19.26 -5.02
CA ALA A 54 7.16 -19.37 -5.16
C ALA A 54 6.66 -19.11 -6.59
N MET A 55 7.41 -18.34 -7.40
CA MET A 55 7.14 -18.19 -8.84
C MET A 55 7.48 -19.46 -9.60
N MET A 56 8.61 -20.08 -9.28
CA MET A 56 9.03 -21.35 -9.91
C MET A 56 8.06 -22.48 -9.59
N GLU A 57 7.62 -22.61 -8.33
CA GLU A 57 6.56 -23.56 -7.94
C GLU A 57 5.26 -23.31 -8.72
N THR A 58 4.89 -22.03 -8.92
CA THR A 58 3.70 -21.67 -9.72
C THR A 58 3.89 -22.08 -11.18
N ALA A 59 5.09 -21.88 -11.75
CA ALA A 59 5.39 -22.28 -13.12
C ALA A 59 5.36 -23.80 -13.30
N ASP A 60 5.90 -24.56 -12.35
CA ASP A 60 5.85 -26.03 -12.37
C ASP A 60 4.40 -26.56 -12.27
N SER A 61 3.59 -25.94 -11.41
CA SER A 61 2.15 -26.24 -11.32
C SER A 61 1.42 -25.95 -12.65
N ILE A 62 1.70 -24.81 -13.27
CA ILE A 62 1.12 -24.45 -14.57
C ILE A 62 1.60 -25.39 -15.68
N LYS A 63 2.85 -25.84 -15.64
CA LYS A 63 3.38 -26.81 -16.58
C LYS A 63 2.61 -28.14 -16.52
N GLN A 64 2.28 -28.58 -15.31
CA GLN A 64 1.62 -29.86 -15.05
C GLN A 64 0.10 -29.80 -15.27
N TYR A 65 -0.57 -28.78 -14.76
CA TYR A 65 -2.03 -28.69 -14.67
C TYR A 65 -2.65 -27.60 -15.54
N GLY A 66 -1.83 -26.73 -16.16
CA GLY A 66 -2.30 -25.51 -16.81
C GLY A 66 -2.68 -24.41 -15.82
N VAL A 67 -3.20 -23.31 -16.34
CA VAL A 67 -3.69 -22.18 -15.53
C VAL A 67 -5.13 -22.48 -15.07
N LEU A 68 -5.29 -22.85 -13.81
CA LEU A 68 -6.59 -23.26 -13.25
C LEU A 68 -7.58 -22.09 -13.05
N VAL A 69 -7.07 -20.90 -12.77
CA VAL A 69 -7.86 -19.69 -12.56
C VAL A 69 -7.56 -18.70 -13.68
N PRO A 70 -8.54 -18.28 -14.48
CA PRO A 70 -8.30 -17.37 -15.59
C PRO A 70 -7.82 -16.00 -15.11
N ALA A 71 -7.01 -15.34 -15.92
CA ALA A 71 -6.65 -13.94 -15.72
C ALA A 71 -7.81 -13.02 -16.10
N ILE A 72 -7.73 -11.73 -15.74
CA ILE A 72 -8.65 -10.70 -16.20
C ILE A 72 -7.86 -9.70 -17.03
N ALA A 73 -8.35 -9.42 -18.25
CA ALA A 73 -7.77 -8.43 -19.13
C ALA A 73 -8.87 -7.54 -19.74
N ARG A 74 -8.46 -6.42 -20.33
CA ARG A 74 -9.32 -5.56 -21.11
C ARG A 74 -8.72 -5.32 -22.51
N PRO A 75 -9.51 -4.99 -23.52
CA PRO A 75 -8.96 -4.59 -24.83
C PRO A 75 -8.03 -3.40 -24.68
N ASP A 76 -6.85 -3.46 -25.30
CA ASP A 76 -5.91 -2.35 -25.35
C ASP A 76 -6.15 -1.55 -26.64
N PRO A 77 -6.29 -0.21 -26.58
CA PRO A 77 -6.44 0.64 -27.76
C PRO A 77 -5.28 0.53 -28.78
N GLU A 78 -4.09 0.16 -28.29
CA GLU A 78 -2.90 -0.03 -29.14
C GLU A 78 -2.83 -1.43 -29.77
N GLY A 79 -3.77 -2.30 -29.47
CA GLY A 79 -3.86 -3.69 -29.94
C GLY A 79 -3.56 -4.71 -28.85
N GLY A 80 -4.15 -5.89 -28.95
CA GLY A 80 -4.07 -6.92 -27.92
C GLY A 80 -4.89 -6.58 -26.67
N TYR A 81 -4.40 -6.98 -25.49
CA TYR A 81 -5.13 -6.87 -24.23
C TYR A 81 -4.22 -6.40 -23.11
N GLU A 82 -4.69 -5.44 -22.30
CA GLU A 82 -4.02 -5.04 -21.07
C GLU A 82 -4.46 -5.95 -19.92
N LEU A 83 -3.48 -6.57 -19.25
CA LEU A 83 -3.70 -7.51 -18.16
C LEU A 83 -4.05 -6.78 -16.87
N VAL A 84 -5.30 -6.87 -16.42
CA VAL A 84 -5.78 -6.21 -15.19
C VAL A 84 -5.47 -7.02 -13.94
N ALA A 85 -5.62 -8.36 -14.00
CA ALA A 85 -5.29 -9.25 -12.89
C ALA A 85 -4.70 -10.56 -13.40
N GLY A 86 -3.68 -11.09 -12.69
CA GLY A 86 -3.05 -12.35 -13.04
C GLY A 86 -1.61 -12.23 -13.54
N HIS A 87 -0.92 -11.12 -13.31
CA HIS A 87 0.47 -10.87 -13.75
C HIS A 87 1.46 -11.98 -13.34
N ARG A 88 1.33 -12.54 -12.12
CA ARG A 88 2.16 -13.69 -11.70
C ARG A 88 1.86 -14.94 -12.49
N ARG A 89 0.58 -15.20 -12.84
CA ARG A 89 0.18 -16.35 -13.67
C ARG A 89 0.65 -16.19 -15.10
N HIS A 90 0.59 -14.98 -15.65
CA HIS A 90 1.17 -14.67 -16.97
C HIS A 90 2.67 -14.97 -16.96
N ARG A 91 3.44 -14.42 -16.02
CA ARG A 91 4.88 -14.66 -15.90
C ARG A 91 5.21 -16.14 -15.70
N ALA A 92 4.48 -16.82 -14.84
CA ALA A 92 4.65 -18.25 -14.61
C ALA A 92 4.31 -19.11 -15.85
N SER A 93 3.33 -18.67 -16.69
CA SER A 93 3.02 -19.33 -17.96
C SER A 93 4.16 -19.18 -18.98
N GLU A 94 4.79 -18.01 -19.05
CA GLU A 94 5.99 -17.79 -19.85
C GLU A 94 7.12 -18.74 -19.41
N LEU A 95 7.41 -18.80 -18.10
CA LEU A 95 8.44 -19.69 -17.53
C LEU A 95 8.10 -21.18 -17.75
N ALA A 96 6.82 -21.53 -17.76
CA ALA A 96 6.35 -22.90 -18.07
C ALA A 96 6.38 -23.24 -19.56
N GLY A 97 6.72 -22.29 -20.45
CA GLY A 97 6.76 -22.47 -21.89
C GLY A 97 5.38 -22.65 -22.53
N LYS A 98 4.33 -22.05 -21.96
CA LYS A 98 3.00 -22.02 -22.57
C LYS A 98 2.93 -20.93 -23.64
N GLU A 99 2.15 -21.16 -24.68
CA GLU A 99 1.91 -20.16 -25.73
C GLU A 99 0.68 -19.29 -25.44
N THR A 100 -0.31 -19.84 -24.75
CA THR A 100 -1.57 -19.20 -24.41
C THR A 100 -1.88 -19.33 -22.92
N MET A 101 -2.82 -18.52 -22.44
CA MET A 101 -3.42 -18.69 -21.11
C MET A 101 -4.92 -18.35 -21.13
N PRO A 102 -5.72 -18.93 -20.22
CA PRO A 102 -7.12 -18.60 -20.10
C PRO A 102 -7.32 -17.20 -19.49
N VAL A 103 -8.10 -16.37 -20.15
CA VAL A 103 -8.38 -14.98 -19.79
C VAL A 103 -9.86 -14.66 -19.89
N ILE A 104 -10.39 -13.92 -18.96
CA ILE A 104 -11.70 -13.28 -19.02
C ILE A 104 -11.49 -11.85 -19.51
N VAL A 105 -12.00 -11.55 -20.71
CA VAL A 105 -11.92 -10.21 -21.28
C VAL A 105 -13.12 -9.39 -20.83
N ARG A 106 -12.86 -8.25 -20.17
CA ARG A 106 -13.88 -7.30 -19.70
C ARG A 106 -13.67 -5.95 -20.35
N ASN A 107 -14.74 -5.31 -20.77
CA ASN A 107 -14.69 -3.93 -21.23
C ASN A 107 -14.72 -3.00 -20.02
N LEU A 108 -13.53 -2.63 -19.51
CA LEU A 108 -13.33 -1.83 -18.31
C LEU A 108 -12.74 -0.46 -18.70
N ASP A 109 -13.29 0.60 -18.10
CA ASP A 109 -12.62 1.90 -18.14
C ASP A 109 -11.38 1.91 -17.22
N ASP A 110 -10.56 2.95 -17.33
CA ASP A 110 -9.28 3.03 -16.59
C ASP A 110 -9.47 3.00 -15.08
N ASP A 111 -10.54 3.61 -14.57
CA ASP A 111 -10.80 3.66 -13.14
C ASP A 111 -11.27 2.29 -12.62
N ALA A 112 -12.17 1.62 -13.33
CA ALA A 112 -12.64 0.29 -12.98
C ALA A 112 -11.50 -0.74 -13.07
N ALA A 113 -10.67 -0.68 -14.13
CA ALA A 113 -9.51 -1.55 -14.28
C ALA A 113 -8.49 -1.32 -13.14
N THR A 114 -8.20 -0.06 -12.79
CA THR A 114 -7.32 0.27 -11.66
C THR A 114 -7.85 -0.29 -10.34
N ILE A 115 -9.14 -0.15 -10.05
CA ILE A 115 -9.73 -0.66 -8.81
C ILE A 115 -9.61 -2.19 -8.75
N ILE A 116 -9.97 -2.90 -9.82
CA ILE A 116 -9.88 -4.37 -9.89
C ILE A 116 -8.42 -4.83 -9.73
N MET A 117 -7.48 -4.19 -10.43
CA MET A 117 -6.05 -4.49 -10.34
C MET A 117 -5.55 -4.35 -8.90
N VAL A 118 -5.88 -3.25 -8.22
CA VAL A 118 -5.47 -3.03 -6.84
C VAL A 118 -6.13 -4.05 -5.90
N ASP A 119 -7.45 -4.28 -6.02
CA ASP A 119 -8.18 -5.19 -5.13
C ASP A 119 -7.70 -6.63 -5.23
N SER A 120 -7.35 -7.08 -6.42
CA SER A 120 -6.80 -8.43 -6.64
C SER A 120 -5.44 -8.65 -5.98
N ASN A 121 -4.72 -7.58 -5.64
CA ASN A 121 -3.39 -7.63 -5.04
C ASN A 121 -3.37 -7.24 -3.55
N LEU A 122 -4.29 -6.38 -3.08
CA LEU A 122 -4.32 -5.94 -1.67
C LEU A 122 -4.55 -7.06 -0.65
N GLN A 123 -5.08 -8.21 -1.10
CA GLN A 123 -5.30 -9.39 -0.25
C GLN A 123 -4.04 -10.22 0.00
N ARG A 124 -2.90 -9.86 -0.62
CA ARG A 124 -1.63 -10.55 -0.40
C ARG A 124 -1.09 -10.24 1.00
N GLU A 125 -0.63 -11.26 1.71
CA GLU A 125 -0.09 -11.12 3.07
C GLU A 125 1.21 -10.29 3.11
N SER A 126 2.04 -10.38 2.08
CA SER A 126 3.37 -9.77 2.03
C SER A 126 3.48 -8.67 0.95
N LEU A 127 2.81 -7.54 1.16
CA LEU A 127 3.00 -6.34 0.34
C LEU A 127 4.11 -5.45 0.90
N LEU A 128 5.00 -4.99 0.03
CA LEU A 128 5.98 -3.98 0.39
C LEU A 128 5.30 -2.64 0.74
N PRO A 129 5.90 -1.83 1.62
CA PRO A 129 5.39 -0.49 1.93
C PRO A 129 5.18 0.38 0.70
N SER A 130 6.10 0.34 -0.28
CA SER A 130 5.98 1.05 -1.56
C SER A 130 4.78 0.58 -2.36
N GLU A 131 4.62 -0.74 -2.54
CA GLU A 131 3.49 -1.33 -3.27
C GLU A 131 2.15 -0.90 -2.66
N ARG A 132 2.05 -0.94 -1.33
CA ARG A 132 0.87 -0.53 -0.58
C ARG A 132 0.59 0.97 -0.74
N ALA A 133 1.64 1.80 -0.71
CA ALA A 133 1.53 3.25 -0.87
C ALA A 133 0.98 3.64 -2.24
N PHE A 134 1.57 3.11 -3.32
CA PHE A 134 1.12 3.37 -4.68
C PHE A 134 -0.27 2.77 -4.97
N ALA A 135 -0.54 1.55 -4.48
CA ALA A 135 -1.85 0.91 -4.62
C ALA A 135 -2.97 1.74 -3.99
N TYR A 136 -2.78 2.22 -2.75
CA TYR A 136 -3.76 3.09 -2.10
C TYR A 136 -3.95 4.41 -2.82
N LYS A 137 -2.87 5.04 -3.31
CA LYS A 137 -2.94 6.28 -4.10
C LYS A 137 -3.75 6.06 -5.36
N MET A 138 -3.41 5.06 -6.17
CA MET A 138 -4.07 4.74 -7.43
C MET A 138 -5.56 4.45 -7.23
N LYS A 139 -5.90 3.60 -6.26
CA LYS A 139 -7.30 3.25 -5.96
C LYS A 139 -8.09 4.43 -5.46
N LEU A 140 -7.54 5.23 -4.55
CA LEU A 140 -8.21 6.42 -4.03
C LEU A 140 -8.47 7.45 -5.13
N ASP A 141 -7.51 7.66 -6.04
CA ASP A 141 -7.65 8.59 -7.15
C ASP A 141 -8.69 8.09 -8.18
N ALA A 142 -8.72 6.78 -8.48
CA ALA A 142 -9.75 6.18 -9.32
C ALA A 142 -11.16 6.32 -8.70
N MET A 143 -11.30 6.01 -7.41
CA MET A 143 -12.58 6.17 -6.69
C MET A 143 -13.07 7.62 -6.67
N LYS A 144 -12.16 8.61 -6.52
CA LYS A 144 -12.51 10.04 -6.57
C LYS A 144 -13.00 10.46 -7.96
N ARG A 145 -12.35 9.98 -9.04
CA ARG A 145 -12.77 10.28 -10.42
C ARG A 145 -14.14 9.69 -10.73
N GLN A 146 -14.40 8.45 -10.31
CA GLN A 146 -15.72 7.83 -10.44
C GLN A 146 -16.80 8.59 -9.66
N ALA A 147 -16.53 9.00 -8.41
CA ALA A 147 -17.46 9.76 -7.59
C ALA A 147 -17.76 11.16 -8.16
N GLY A 148 -16.81 11.79 -8.85
CA GLY A 148 -16.94 13.10 -9.50
C GLY A 148 -17.62 13.07 -10.87
N ARG A 149 -17.85 11.90 -11.50
CA ARG A 149 -18.62 11.77 -12.75
C ARG A 149 -20.11 11.98 -12.46
N PRO A 150 -20.78 12.99 -13.03
CA PRO A 150 -22.23 13.16 -12.86
C PRO A 150 -22.94 11.99 -13.53
N SER A 151 -23.46 11.07 -12.76
CA SER A 151 -24.40 10.06 -13.22
C SER A 151 -25.78 10.72 -13.35
N LYS A 152 -26.45 10.54 -14.50
CA LYS A 152 -27.81 11.06 -14.75
C LYS A 152 -28.85 10.53 -13.75
N GLU A 153 -28.52 9.49 -12.99
CA GLU A 153 -29.42 8.84 -12.02
C GLU A 153 -29.24 9.32 -10.58
N ASN A 154 -28.18 10.09 -10.24
CA ASN A 154 -27.84 10.47 -8.86
C ASN A 154 -28.25 11.91 -8.46
N VAL A 155 -29.27 12.50 -9.07
CA VAL A 155 -29.75 13.86 -8.70
C VAL A 155 -30.63 13.86 -7.45
N SER A 156 -30.88 12.73 -6.78
CA SER A 156 -31.88 12.65 -5.70
C SER A 156 -31.44 11.85 -4.49
N GLN A 157 -30.24 12.04 -3.96
CA GLN A 157 -29.99 11.66 -2.56
C GLN A 157 -28.91 12.56 -1.93
N VAL A 158 -29.36 13.63 -1.28
CA VAL A 158 -28.61 14.32 -0.22
C VAL A 158 -28.62 13.41 1.02
N GLY A 159 -27.93 12.29 0.93
CA GLY A 159 -27.58 11.41 2.03
C GLY A 159 -26.08 11.41 2.15
N THR A 160 -25.56 11.44 3.37
CA THR A 160 -24.15 11.45 3.76
C THR A 160 -23.33 10.47 2.93
N GLN A 161 -22.87 10.89 1.75
CA GLN A 161 -22.02 10.09 0.89
C GLN A 161 -20.66 9.95 1.60
N LYS A 162 -20.32 8.74 2.03
CA LYS A 162 -19.03 8.46 2.66
C LYS A 162 -17.92 8.91 1.72
N ARG A 163 -16.91 9.55 2.25
CA ARG A 163 -15.74 10.00 1.48
C ARG A 163 -14.98 8.77 0.93
N SER A 164 -14.41 8.89 -0.25
CA SER A 164 -13.65 7.79 -0.90
C SER A 164 -12.52 7.24 -0.01
N ASP A 165 -11.86 8.10 0.78
CA ASP A 165 -10.82 7.67 1.72
C ASP A 165 -11.38 6.85 2.90
N GLN A 166 -12.61 7.12 3.34
CA GLN A 166 -13.29 6.33 4.36
C GLN A 166 -13.75 4.98 3.82
N LEU A 167 -14.29 4.95 2.59
CA LEU A 167 -14.68 3.69 1.94
C LEU A 167 -13.47 2.77 1.73
N LEU A 168 -12.35 3.34 1.27
CA LEU A 168 -11.12 2.59 1.13
C LEU A 168 -10.63 2.04 2.48
N ALA A 169 -10.69 2.84 3.54
CA ALA A 169 -10.30 2.43 4.89
C ALA A 169 -11.12 1.24 5.40
N GLU A 170 -12.44 1.29 5.22
CA GLU A 170 -13.36 0.20 5.58
C GLU A 170 -13.07 -1.08 4.77
N GLN A 171 -12.81 -0.96 3.46
CA GLN A 171 -12.52 -2.11 2.59
C GLN A 171 -11.23 -2.85 2.95
N VAL A 172 -10.19 -2.11 3.36
CA VAL A 172 -8.89 -2.72 3.71
C VAL A 172 -8.71 -2.97 5.21
N GLY A 173 -9.73 -2.66 6.03
CA GLY A 173 -9.70 -2.88 7.48
C GLY A 173 -8.65 -2.03 8.21
N GLN A 174 -8.32 -0.84 7.67
CA GLN A 174 -7.32 0.05 8.27
C GLN A 174 -7.93 1.42 8.63
N SER A 175 -7.25 2.18 9.48
CA SER A 175 -7.68 3.54 9.77
C SER A 175 -7.40 4.46 8.57
N ARG A 176 -8.26 5.45 8.36
CA ARG A 176 -8.06 6.50 7.36
C ARG A 176 -6.69 7.18 7.49
N ASN A 177 -6.25 7.44 8.71
CA ASN A 177 -4.95 8.06 8.97
C ASN A 177 -3.79 7.16 8.50
N GLN A 178 -3.91 5.85 8.69
CA GLN A 178 -2.89 4.90 8.22
C GLN A 178 -2.80 4.89 6.70
N ILE A 179 -3.94 4.91 5.99
CA ILE A 179 -3.96 5.00 4.52
C ILE A 179 -3.28 6.29 4.05
N GLN A 180 -3.61 7.43 4.66
CA GLN A 180 -3.00 8.71 4.29
C GLN A 180 -1.49 8.72 4.55
N ARG A 181 -1.00 8.05 5.61
CA ARG A 181 0.43 7.87 5.85
C ARG A 181 1.10 7.05 4.75
N TYR A 182 0.50 5.94 4.32
CA TYR A 182 1.03 5.16 3.20
C TYR A 182 1.04 5.99 1.91
N ILE A 183 -0.07 6.64 1.55
CA ILE A 183 -0.15 7.48 0.35
C ILE A 183 0.94 8.56 0.38
N ARG A 184 1.19 9.16 1.53
CA ARG A 184 2.22 10.19 1.65
C ARG A 184 3.64 9.68 1.35
N LEU A 185 3.92 8.39 1.57
CA LEU A 185 5.22 7.80 1.21
C LEU A 185 5.53 7.90 -0.28
N THR A 186 4.52 8.00 -1.16
CA THR A 186 4.73 8.18 -2.61
C THR A 186 5.47 9.48 -2.95
N GLU A 187 5.62 10.39 -1.98
CA GLU A 187 6.41 11.62 -2.12
C GLU A 187 7.90 11.43 -1.76
N LEU A 188 8.31 10.25 -1.33
CA LEU A 188 9.73 9.95 -1.17
C LEU A 188 10.40 9.77 -2.54
N ILE A 189 11.72 10.05 -2.59
CA ILE A 189 12.54 9.66 -3.73
C ILE A 189 12.71 8.12 -3.74
N PRO A 190 12.99 7.52 -4.91
CA PRO A 190 13.08 6.05 -5.04
C PRO A 190 14.03 5.41 -4.03
N GLU A 191 15.20 6.01 -3.81
CA GLU A 191 16.25 5.49 -2.93
C GLU A 191 15.78 5.41 -1.46
N LEU A 192 15.10 6.45 -0.97
CA LEU A 192 14.52 6.43 0.38
C LEU A 192 13.36 5.44 0.48
N MET A 193 12.56 5.31 -0.59
CA MET A 193 11.47 4.34 -0.63
C MET A 193 12.00 2.90 -0.61
N ASP A 194 13.08 2.60 -1.34
CA ASP A 194 13.73 1.29 -1.31
C ASP A 194 14.28 0.98 0.10
N MET A 195 14.84 1.96 0.81
CA MET A 195 15.25 1.78 2.21
C MET A 195 14.08 1.48 3.15
N VAL A 196 12.87 1.98 2.87
CA VAL A 196 11.67 1.63 3.62
C VAL A 196 11.23 0.19 3.32
N ASP A 197 11.29 -0.23 2.07
CA ASP A 197 10.97 -1.60 1.64
C ASP A 197 11.95 -2.60 2.25
N GLU A 198 13.24 -2.24 2.36
CA GLU A 198 14.29 -3.03 2.99
C GLU A 198 14.26 -2.99 4.53
N LYS A 199 13.29 -2.26 5.11
CA LYS A 199 13.15 -2.06 6.58
C LYS A 199 14.33 -1.35 7.24
N LYS A 200 15.20 -0.68 6.48
CA LYS A 200 16.28 0.18 6.99
C LYS A 200 15.72 1.46 7.63
N ILE A 201 14.64 1.99 7.06
CA ILE A 201 13.88 3.10 7.63
C ILE A 201 12.48 2.61 8.00
N ALA A 202 12.07 2.83 9.24
CA ALA A 202 10.72 2.46 9.68
C ALA A 202 9.65 3.40 9.08
N LEU A 203 8.40 2.92 9.02
CA LEU A 203 7.28 3.64 8.38
C LEU A 203 7.04 5.04 8.97
N ASN A 204 7.14 5.20 10.29
CA ASN A 204 6.88 6.50 10.92
C ASN A 204 7.95 7.56 10.62
N PRO A 205 9.27 7.29 10.75
CA PRO A 205 10.30 8.19 10.23
C PRO A 205 10.11 8.50 8.75
N ALA A 206 9.88 7.50 7.90
CA ALA A 206 9.69 7.67 6.47
C ALA A 206 8.51 8.61 6.15
N TYR A 207 7.40 8.50 6.89
CA TYR A 207 6.27 9.43 6.77
C TYR A 207 6.69 10.88 7.08
N GLU A 208 7.48 11.13 8.12
CA GLU A 208 7.96 12.48 8.42
C GLU A 208 8.93 12.99 7.36
N LEU A 209 9.81 12.14 6.83
CA LEU A 209 10.76 12.49 5.76
C LEU A 209 10.06 12.79 4.43
N SER A 210 8.89 12.23 4.16
CA SER A 210 8.13 12.51 2.94
C SER A 210 7.66 13.97 2.83
N PHE A 211 7.79 14.78 3.88
CA PHE A 211 7.50 16.21 3.86
C PHE A 211 8.67 17.09 3.44
N LEU A 212 9.88 16.52 3.33
CA LEU A 212 11.06 17.21 2.82
C LEU A 212 10.92 17.46 1.31
N LYS A 213 11.55 18.53 0.81
CA LYS A 213 11.67 18.77 -0.63
C LYS A 213 12.54 17.69 -1.27
N LYS A 214 12.40 17.50 -2.57
CA LYS A 214 13.16 16.45 -3.28
C LYS A 214 14.67 16.64 -3.16
N GLU A 215 15.14 17.87 -3.27
CA GLU A 215 16.56 18.23 -3.09
C GLU A 215 17.03 17.91 -1.67
N GLU A 216 16.24 18.27 -0.65
CA GLU A 216 16.55 17.97 0.75
C GLU A 216 16.54 16.45 1.04
N GLN A 217 15.75 15.66 0.32
CA GLN A 217 15.78 14.19 0.44
C GLN A 217 17.08 13.60 -0.14
N VAL A 218 17.60 14.17 -1.23
CA VAL A 218 18.90 13.77 -1.78
C VAL A 218 20.04 14.14 -0.82
N ASP A 219 20.03 15.38 -0.28
CA ASP A 219 21.01 15.82 0.73
C ASP A 219 20.97 14.93 1.98
N LEU A 220 19.77 14.47 2.37
CA LEU A 220 19.61 13.55 3.50
C LEU A 220 20.29 12.20 3.24
N LEU A 221 20.23 11.67 2.00
CA LEU A 221 20.94 10.42 1.66
C LEU A 221 22.45 10.58 1.84
N ASP A 222 23.01 11.71 1.41
CA ASP A 222 24.44 12.02 1.62
C ASP A 222 24.79 12.12 3.12
N ALA A 223 23.94 12.78 3.91
CA ALA A 223 24.13 12.85 5.35
C ALA A 223 24.02 11.47 6.03
N MET A 224 23.09 10.61 5.58
CA MET A 224 22.94 9.25 6.09
C MET A 224 24.14 8.37 5.75
N ASP A 225 24.70 8.52 4.54
CA ASP A 225 25.88 7.76 4.12
C ASP A 225 27.12 8.22 4.89
N SER A 226 27.33 9.54 5.06
CA SER A 226 28.47 10.06 5.80
C SER A 226 28.47 9.66 7.29
N GLU A 227 27.30 9.64 7.92
CA GLU A 227 27.15 9.30 9.34
C GLU A 227 26.88 7.79 9.56
N GLN A 228 26.78 7.00 8.49
CA GLN A 228 26.44 5.56 8.53
C GLN A 228 25.23 5.26 9.42
N ALA A 229 24.22 6.14 9.36
CA ALA A 229 23.05 6.11 10.24
C ALA A 229 21.75 6.34 9.47
N THR A 230 20.68 5.73 9.93
CA THR A 230 19.32 6.00 9.44
C THR A 230 18.56 6.85 10.46
N PRO A 231 17.66 7.77 10.06
CA PRO A 231 17.01 8.68 10.99
C PRO A 231 16.03 7.96 11.92
N SER A 232 16.11 8.27 13.20
CA SER A 232 15.07 7.94 14.18
C SER A 232 13.83 8.81 13.97
N LEU A 233 12.71 8.47 14.61
CA LEU A 233 11.49 9.27 14.50
C LEU A 233 11.70 10.72 14.98
N SER A 234 12.42 10.92 16.08
CA SER A 234 12.70 12.26 16.61
C SER A 234 13.60 13.08 15.68
N GLN A 235 14.60 12.46 15.06
CA GLN A 235 15.45 13.10 14.06
C GLN A 235 14.64 13.47 12.81
N ALA A 236 13.81 12.55 12.29
CA ALA A 236 12.94 12.81 11.13
C ALA A 236 11.94 13.96 11.38
N GLN A 237 11.36 14.05 12.58
CA GLN A 237 10.48 15.16 12.96
C GLN A 237 11.23 16.50 13.01
N ARG A 238 12.45 16.52 13.50
CA ARG A 238 13.28 17.73 13.52
C ARG A 238 13.67 18.16 12.11
N LEU A 239 14.12 17.22 11.26
CA LEU A 239 14.42 17.47 9.85
C LEU A 239 13.22 18.09 9.14
N LYS A 240 12.03 17.50 9.30
CA LYS A 240 10.78 18.06 8.76
C LYS A 240 10.52 19.47 9.27
N LYS A 241 10.68 19.73 10.57
CA LYS A 241 10.47 21.05 11.16
C LYS A 241 11.39 22.10 10.51
N TYR A 242 12.69 21.82 10.43
CA TYR A 242 13.66 22.74 9.80
C TYR A 242 13.40 22.94 8.30
N SER A 243 12.96 21.89 7.59
CA SER A 243 12.54 22.01 6.19
C SER A 243 11.34 22.96 6.04
N GLN A 244 10.32 22.82 6.90
CA GLN A 244 9.16 23.69 6.89
C GLN A 244 9.48 25.16 7.26
N GLU A 245 10.47 25.37 8.11
CA GLU A 245 10.99 26.70 8.46
C GLU A 245 11.92 27.28 7.38
N GLY A 246 12.32 26.48 6.38
CA GLY A 246 13.19 26.91 5.29
C GLY A 246 14.67 27.03 5.68
N HIS A 247 15.08 26.42 6.78
CA HIS A 247 16.42 26.51 7.35
C HIS A 247 17.21 25.19 7.29
N LEU A 248 16.67 24.14 6.66
CA LEU A 248 17.33 22.85 6.58
C LEU A 248 18.50 22.90 5.60
N THR A 249 19.71 22.67 6.11
CA THR A 249 20.95 22.60 5.32
C THR A 249 21.59 21.22 5.50
N LEU A 250 22.48 20.83 4.56
CA LEU A 250 23.21 19.56 4.62
C LEU A 250 24.03 19.44 5.94
N ASP A 251 24.68 20.52 6.37
CA ASP A 251 25.45 20.52 7.62
C ASP A 251 24.56 20.28 8.85
N MET A 252 23.37 20.88 8.86
CA MET A 252 22.38 20.60 9.92
C MET A 252 21.90 19.15 9.88
N MET A 253 21.72 18.58 8.70
CA MET A 253 21.36 17.17 8.55
C MET A 253 22.44 16.26 9.15
N ARG A 254 23.71 16.50 8.83
CA ARG A 254 24.85 15.76 9.38
C ARG A 254 24.90 15.87 10.91
N VAL A 255 24.75 17.06 11.47
CA VAL A 255 24.71 17.26 12.93
C VAL A 255 23.56 16.46 13.55
N ILE A 256 22.35 16.50 12.97
CA ILE A 256 21.19 15.77 13.47
C ILE A 256 21.40 14.25 13.35
N MET A 257 21.98 13.80 12.26
CA MET A 257 22.21 12.37 12.02
C MET A 257 23.35 11.81 12.87
N GLY A 258 24.41 12.60 13.14
CA GLY A 258 25.52 12.23 14.00
C GLY A 258 25.22 12.22 15.50
N GLU A 259 24.03 12.68 15.92
CA GLU A 259 23.62 12.57 17.34
C GLU A 259 23.50 11.11 17.77
N GLU A 260 24.11 10.75 18.89
CA GLU A 260 23.93 9.44 19.49
C GLU A 260 22.44 9.16 19.72
N LYS A 261 21.95 8.09 19.08
CA LYS A 261 20.59 7.59 19.38
C LYS A 261 20.57 7.20 20.85
N LYS A 262 19.65 7.78 21.63
CA LYS A 262 19.38 7.26 22.97
C LYS A 262 19.11 5.77 22.82
N SER A 263 20.09 4.96 23.23
CA SER A 263 20.01 3.52 23.06
C SER A 263 18.83 3.01 23.91
N ASP A 264 18.15 1.99 23.44
CA ASP A 264 17.12 1.29 24.22
C ASP A 264 17.71 0.67 25.52
N LEU A 265 19.04 0.61 25.59
CA LEU A 265 19.80 0.18 26.76
C LEU A 265 19.60 1.09 27.98
N ASP A 266 19.24 2.37 27.77
CA ASP A 266 18.92 3.32 28.85
C ASP A 266 17.46 3.22 29.34
N LYS A 267 16.64 2.36 28.72
CA LYS A 267 15.26 2.14 29.11
C LYS A 267 15.05 0.71 29.62
N ILE A 268 14.91 0.58 30.92
CA ILE A 268 14.43 -0.67 31.50
C ILE A 268 12.89 -0.63 31.52
N THR A 269 12.27 -1.42 30.66
CA THR A 269 10.80 -1.51 30.58
C THR A 269 10.32 -2.81 31.23
N PHE A 270 9.51 -2.67 32.26
CA PHE A 270 8.82 -3.81 32.87
C PHE A 270 7.41 -3.92 32.29
N THR A 271 7.01 -5.13 31.86
CA THR A 271 5.62 -5.36 31.45
C THR A 271 4.70 -5.33 32.67
N SER A 272 3.44 -4.91 32.46
CA SER A 272 2.42 -4.90 33.52
C SER A 272 2.30 -6.26 34.22
N ASP A 273 2.36 -7.36 33.46
CA ASP A 273 2.26 -8.72 33.98
C ASP A 273 3.43 -9.08 34.89
N THR A 274 4.64 -8.62 34.58
CA THR A 274 5.82 -8.84 35.39
C THR A 274 5.71 -8.08 36.74
N LEU A 275 5.26 -6.81 36.70
CA LEU A 275 5.09 -6.01 37.89
C LEU A 275 3.92 -6.50 38.75
N ARG A 276 2.83 -7.01 38.15
CA ARG A 276 1.67 -7.55 38.85
C ARG A 276 1.95 -8.76 39.73
N LYS A 277 3.08 -9.46 39.51
CA LYS A 277 3.54 -10.54 40.42
C LYS A 277 3.99 -10.04 41.77
N TYR A 278 4.41 -8.76 41.86
CA TYR A 278 5.00 -8.17 43.08
C TYR A 278 4.11 -7.12 43.73
N PHE A 279 3.10 -6.59 42.99
CA PHE A 279 2.23 -5.52 43.46
C PHE A 279 0.76 -5.96 43.54
N PRO A 280 0.01 -5.54 44.60
CA PRO A 280 -1.41 -5.78 44.72
C PRO A 280 -2.18 -5.20 43.53
N ARG A 281 -3.34 -5.81 43.21
CA ARG A 281 -4.20 -5.34 42.09
C ARG A 281 -4.70 -3.89 42.26
N SER A 282 -4.76 -3.38 43.44
CA SER A 282 -5.16 -2.01 43.80
C SER A 282 -4.10 -0.94 43.46
N TYR A 283 -2.85 -1.34 43.14
CA TYR A 283 -1.80 -0.39 42.81
C TYR A 283 -1.95 0.11 41.38
N THR A 284 -2.00 1.43 41.24
CA THR A 284 -1.92 2.09 39.92
C THR A 284 -0.47 2.06 39.38
N PRO A 285 -0.23 2.16 38.08
CA PRO A 285 1.12 2.23 37.50
C PRO A 285 1.99 3.31 38.13
N ALA A 286 1.43 4.49 38.43
CA ALA A 286 2.15 5.59 39.06
C ALA A 286 2.60 5.19 40.49
N ARG A 287 1.73 4.54 41.26
CA ARG A 287 2.05 4.08 42.61
C ARG A 287 3.07 2.95 42.65
N MET A 288 3.05 2.06 41.64
CA MET A 288 4.09 1.03 41.45
C MET A 288 5.44 1.67 41.19
N GLN A 289 5.51 2.65 40.29
CA GLN A 289 6.73 3.38 39.97
C GLN A 289 7.31 4.10 41.17
N GLU A 290 6.48 4.82 41.92
CA GLU A 290 6.91 5.50 43.16
C GLU A 290 7.49 4.52 44.17
N THR A 291 6.85 3.37 44.35
CA THR A 291 7.33 2.34 45.28
C THR A 291 8.67 1.75 44.83
N ILE A 292 8.84 1.49 43.53
CA ILE A 292 10.11 0.99 42.96
C ILE A 292 11.23 2.01 43.25
N ILE A 293 10.99 3.31 42.99
CA ILE A 293 11.99 4.36 43.24
C ILE A 293 12.40 4.39 44.70
N LYS A 294 11.44 4.35 45.64
CA LYS A 294 11.73 4.32 47.08
C LYS A 294 12.58 3.11 47.48
N LEU A 295 12.30 1.94 46.93
CA LEU A 295 13.09 0.73 47.21
C LEU A 295 14.52 0.83 46.65
N LEU A 296 14.69 1.41 45.46
CA LEU A 296 16.02 1.65 44.87
C LEU A 296 16.83 2.67 45.70
N GLU A 297 16.20 3.74 46.19
CA GLU A 297 16.85 4.72 47.09
C GLU A 297 17.32 4.07 48.39
N GLN A 298 16.49 3.22 48.99
CA GLN A 298 16.86 2.47 50.21
C GLN A 298 18.01 1.51 49.94
N TRP A 299 17.97 0.80 48.82
CA TRP A 299 19.04 -0.10 48.39
C TRP A 299 20.36 0.64 48.16
N GLN A 300 20.32 1.81 47.52
CA GLN A 300 21.49 2.65 47.30
C GLN A 300 22.11 3.12 48.61
N LYS A 301 21.30 3.61 49.54
CA LYS A 301 21.77 4.03 50.89
C LYS A 301 22.39 2.85 51.64
N LYS A 302 21.83 1.65 51.54
CA LYS A 302 22.39 0.46 52.16
C LYS A 302 23.75 0.10 51.56
N ARG A 303 23.88 0.10 50.24
CA ARG A 303 25.12 -0.19 49.51
C ARG A 303 26.24 0.80 49.86
N GLN A 304 25.94 2.10 50.04
CA GLN A 304 26.91 3.10 50.45
C GLN A 304 27.44 2.83 51.88
N ARG A 305 26.56 2.47 52.81
CA ARG A 305 26.97 2.12 54.21
C ARG A 305 27.82 0.84 54.27
N ASP A 306 27.55 -0.11 53.39
CA ASP A 306 28.32 -1.38 53.29
C ASP A 306 29.67 -1.17 52.63
N GLN A 307 29.87 -0.11 51.85
CA GLN A 307 31.18 0.27 51.24
C GLN A 307 32.03 1.16 52.17
N GLU A 308 31.41 1.82 53.14
CA GLU A 308 32.10 2.65 54.17
C GLU A 308 32.53 1.84 55.42
N ARG A 309 32.21 0.55 55.46
CA ARG A 309 32.67 -0.42 56.49
C ARG A 309 33.80 -1.29 55.98
#